data_b505f3bc9474ce335a048e7ae7b342c1
#
_entry.id   b505f3bc9474ce335a048e7ae7b342c1
#
_cell.length_a   1.000
_cell.length_b   1.000
_cell.length_c   1.000
_cell.angle_alpha   90.00
_cell.angle_beta   90.00
_cell.angle_gamma   90.00
#
_symmetry.space_group_name_H-M   'P 1'
#
loop_
_entity.id
_entity.type
_entity.pdbx_description
1 polymer ?
#
loop_
_entity_poly.entity_id
_entity_poly.type
_entity_poly.pdbx_seq_one_letter_code
_entity_poly.pdbx_strand_id
1 'polypeptide(L)'
;MPSNPSHLPPAPAAPDTAIAVSEFRLENGMQVVVIPDRRSPIVTHMVWYRNGSTDDPPGKSGLAHFLEHLMFKGTERYPAGAFSETLAALGAEENAFTG
;
A
#
# COMPACT_ATOMS: atom_id res chain seq x y z
N MET A 1 23.88 10.69 3.97
CA MET A 1 23.64 9.97 2.71
C MET A 1 22.59 8.91 2.92
N PRO A 2 21.48 9.02 2.28
CA PRO A 2 20.50 7.97 2.41
C PRO A 2 21.10 6.66 1.91
N SER A 3 20.83 5.59 2.62
CA SER A 3 21.31 4.29 2.20
C SER A 3 20.66 3.90 0.88
N ASN A 4 21.45 3.55 -0.07
CA ASN A 4 21.00 2.98 -1.31
C ASN A 4 20.46 1.57 -1.02
N PRO A 5 19.34 1.15 -1.60
CA PRO A 5 18.85 -0.22 -1.45
C PRO A 5 19.90 -1.28 -1.78
N SER A 6 20.80 -0.98 -2.70
CA SER A 6 21.90 -1.88 -3.04
C SER A 6 22.93 -2.05 -1.91
N HIS A 7 22.91 -1.17 -0.92
CA HIS A 7 23.78 -1.26 0.25
C HIS A 7 23.22 -2.15 1.34
N LEU A 8 21.97 -2.55 1.24
CA LEU A 8 21.42 -3.52 2.17
C LEU A 8 22.12 -4.86 1.97
N PRO A 9 22.56 -5.50 3.05
CA PRO A 9 23.18 -6.80 2.90
C PRO A 9 22.19 -7.77 2.24
N PRO A 10 22.65 -8.62 1.35
CA PRO A 10 21.78 -9.64 0.79
C PRO A 10 21.22 -10.50 1.91
N ALA A 11 19.96 -10.86 1.80
CA ALA A 11 19.36 -11.77 2.77
C ALA A 11 20.19 -13.04 2.84
N PRO A 12 20.46 -13.57 4.04
CA PRO A 12 21.15 -14.86 4.15
C PRO A 12 20.36 -15.92 3.39
N ALA A 13 21.06 -16.89 2.85
CA ALA A 13 20.43 -18.02 2.19
C ALA A 13 19.45 -18.66 3.15
N ALA A 14 18.16 -18.47 2.90
CA ALA A 14 17.09 -18.90 3.78
C ALA A 14 16.45 -20.17 3.20
N PRO A 15 15.97 -21.08 4.04
CA PRO A 15 15.14 -22.18 3.55
C PRO A 15 13.92 -21.63 2.82
N ASP A 16 13.36 -22.37 1.89
CA ASP A 16 12.24 -21.95 1.03
C ASP A 16 11.01 -21.51 1.84
N THR A 17 10.91 -21.93 3.09
CA THR A 17 9.84 -21.55 3.99
C THR A 17 10.09 -20.25 4.73
N ALA A 18 11.29 -19.68 4.67
CA ALA A 18 11.60 -18.43 5.34
C ALA A 18 11.24 -17.24 4.46
N ILE A 19 10.66 -16.22 5.09
CA ILE A 19 10.29 -14.97 4.42
C ILE A 19 11.39 -13.95 4.70
N ALA A 20 12.01 -13.46 3.63
CA ALA A 20 12.98 -12.39 3.70
C ALA A 20 12.27 -11.05 3.41
N VAL A 21 12.38 -10.12 4.35
CA VAL A 21 11.76 -8.79 4.20
C VAL A 21 12.82 -7.82 3.70
N SER A 22 12.54 -7.13 2.61
CA SER A 22 13.37 -6.06 2.09
C SER A 22 12.70 -4.72 2.33
N GLU A 23 13.45 -3.73 2.77
CA GLU A 23 12.95 -2.40 3.05
C GLU A 23 13.89 -1.36 2.45
N PHE A 24 13.33 -0.36 1.79
CA PHE A 24 14.11 0.74 1.23
C PHE A 24 13.23 1.99 1.10
N ARG A 25 13.87 3.14 0.83
CA ARG A 25 13.18 4.41 0.61
C ARG A 25 13.44 4.91 -0.80
N LEU A 26 12.38 5.44 -1.42
CA LEU A 26 12.49 6.13 -2.68
C LEU A 26 13.02 7.56 -2.45
N GLU A 27 13.46 8.21 -3.52
CA GLU A 27 13.96 9.60 -3.45
C GLU A 27 12.95 10.57 -2.86
N ASN A 28 11.66 10.34 -3.11
CA ASN A 28 10.59 11.17 -2.56
C ASN A 28 10.28 10.91 -1.08
N GLY A 29 11.02 10.01 -0.45
CA GLY A 29 10.83 9.66 0.96
C GLY A 29 9.85 8.52 1.22
N MET A 30 9.20 7.99 0.19
CA MET A 30 8.29 6.87 0.35
C MET A 30 9.05 5.62 0.82
N GLN A 31 8.58 5.02 1.89
CA GLN A 31 9.12 3.75 2.38
C GLN A 31 8.46 2.61 1.61
N VAL A 32 9.28 1.69 1.13
CA VAL A 32 8.81 0.51 0.41
C VAL A 32 9.25 -0.73 1.16
N VAL A 33 8.31 -1.63 1.39
CA VAL A 33 8.58 -2.92 2.04
C VAL A 33 8.15 -4.01 1.09
N VAL A 34 9.05 -4.94 0.81
CA VAL A 34 8.77 -6.08 -0.07
C VAL A 34 8.93 -7.37 0.72
N ILE A 35 7.89 -8.17 0.71
CA ILE A 35 7.86 -9.46 1.39
C ILE A 35 7.61 -10.53 0.32
N PRO A 36 8.68 -11.10 -0.26
CA PRO A 36 8.50 -12.15 -1.26
C PRO A 36 7.98 -13.42 -0.61
N ASP A 37 6.88 -13.92 -1.14
CA ASP A 37 6.31 -15.19 -0.72
C ASP A 37 5.89 -15.95 -1.99
N ARG A 38 6.58 -17.02 -2.28
CA ARG A 38 6.39 -17.77 -3.52
C ARG A 38 5.58 -19.04 -3.34
N ARG A 39 4.93 -19.18 -2.19
CA ARG A 39 4.08 -20.34 -1.91
C ARG A 39 2.81 -20.34 -2.74
N SER A 40 2.40 -19.18 -3.22
CA SER A 40 1.19 -18.99 -4.01
C SER A 40 1.39 -17.91 -5.05
N PRO A 41 0.81 -18.02 -6.26
CA PRO A 41 0.96 -17.00 -7.30
C PRO A 41 0.01 -15.82 -7.06
N ILE A 42 0.07 -15.24 -5.87
CA ILE A 42 -0.77 -14.12 -5.45
C ILE A 42 0.12 -12.95 -5.10
N VAL A 43 -0.30 -11.75 -5.50
CA VAL A 43 0.37 -10.50 -5.14
C VAL A 43 -0.61 -9.65 -4.34
N THR A 44 -0.16 -9.19 -3.18
CA THR A 44 -0.88 -8.20 -2.40
C THR A 44 -0.10 -6.90 -2.45
N HIS A 45 -0.76 -5.84 -2.89
CA HIS A 45 -0.18 -4.50 -2.95
C HIS A 45 -0.96 -3.59 -2.01
N MET A 46 -0.25 -2.91 -1.10
CA MET A 46 -0.86 -2.02 -0.13
C MET A 46 -0.13 -0.68 -0.12
N VAL A 47 -0.89 0.40 -0.06
CA VAL A 47 -0.36 1.75 0.14
C VAL A 47 -0.86 2.25 1.48
N TRP A 48 0.07 2.65 2.33
CA TRP A 48 -0.22 3.15 3.66
C TRP A 48 0.06 4.64 3.75
N TYR A 49 -0.93 5.38 4.20
CA TYR A 49 -0.76 6.80 4.55
C TYR A 49 -0.60 6.90 6.06
N ARG A 50 0.41 7.66 6.51
CA ARG A 50 0.70 7.83 7.94
C ARG A 50 -0.23 8.85 8.58
N ASN A 51 -1.50 8.78 8.30
CA ASN A 51 -2.54 9.58 8.91
C ASN A 51 -3.79 8.73 9.08
N GLY A 52 -4.65 9.15 9.96
CA GLY A 52 -5.86 8.42 10.26
C GLY A 52 -6.77 9.26 11.15
N SER A 53 -7.70 8.60 11.82
CA SER A 53 -8.70 9.28 12.66
C SER A 53 -8.08 10.12 13.76
N THR A 54 -6.91 9.76 14.27
CA THR A 54 -6.21 10.53 15.31
C THR A 54 -5.71 11.88 14.81
N ASP A 55 -5.60 12.05 13.51
CA ASP A 55 -5.16 13.31 12.89
C ASP A 55 -6.32 14.25 12.57
N ASP A 56 -7.56 13.82 12.80
CA ASP A 56 -8.72 14.65 12.56
C ASP A 56 -8.70 15.89 13.46
N PRO A 57 -8.89 17.10 12.90
CA PRO A 57 -8.95 18.30 13.71
C PRO A 57 -10.13 18.28 14.69
N PRO A 58 -10.03 18.99 15.83
CA PRO A 58 -11.17 19.12 16.75
C PRO A 58 -12.41 19.62 16.02
N GLY A 59 -13.55 18.99 16.28
CA GLY A 59 -14.81 19.33 15.64
C GLY A 59 -14.99 18.80 14.22
N LYS A 60 -14.01 18.06 13.70
CA LYS A 60 -14.05 17.49 12.36
C LYS A 60 -13.83 15.98 12.39
N SER A 61 -14.39 15.34 13.37
CA SER A 61 -14.33 13.90 13.53
C SER A 61 -14.88 13.19 12.29
N GLY A 62 -14.16 12.17 11.82
CA GLY A 62 -14.53 11.42 10.63
C GLY A 62 -13.97 11.96 9.33
N LEU A 63 -13.15 13.01 9.36
CA LEU A 63 -12.59 13.61 8.15
C LEU A 63 -11.72 12.63 7.37
N ALA A 64 -10.83 11.92 8.05
CA ALA A 64 -9.97 10.94 7.41
C ALA A 64 -10.77 9.79 6.79
N HIS A 65 -11.77 9.29 7.49
CA HIS A 65 -12.65 8.24 7.00
C HIS A 65 -13.49 8.72 5.81
N PHE A 66 -13.95 9.96 5.85
CA PHE A 66 -14.67 10.55 4.72
C PHE A 66 -13.78 10.65 3.48
N LEU A 67 -12.53 11.07 3.67
CA LEU A 67 -11.57 11.12 2.57
C LEU A 67 -11.34 9.74 1.95
N GLU A 68 -11.25 8.69 2.77
CA GLU A 68 -11.17 7.32 2.31
C GLU A 68 -12.33 6.99 1.35
N HIS A 69 -13.56 7.31 1.75
CA HIS A 69 -14.72 7.08 0.89
C HIS A 69 -14.64 7.87 -0.41
N LEU A 70 -14.13 9.11 -0.37
CA LEU A 70 -14.00 9.94 -1.56
C LEU A 70 -13.03 9.34 -2.58
N MET A 71 -12.04 8.59 -2.13
CA MET A 71 -11.07 7.95 -3.02
C MET A 71 -11.72 6.96 -3.99
N PHE A 72 -12.86 6.42 -3.64
CA PHE A 72 -13.61 5.47 -4.47
C PHE A 72 -14.68 6.12 -5.34
N LYS A 73 -14.91 7.43 -5.20
CA LYS A 73 -15.95 8.13 -5.97
C LYS A 73 -15.55 8.44 -7.40
N GLY A 74 -14.28 8.24 -7.73
CA GLY A 74 -13.78 8.46 -9.07
C GLY A 74 -13.31 9.90 -9.31
N THR A 75 -12.82 10.09 -10.50
CA THR A 75 -12.33 11.37 -10.99
C THR A 75 -12.91 11.61 -12.37
N GLU A 76 -12.65 12.78 -12.96
CA GLU A 76 -13.06 13.08 -14.33
C GLU A 76 -12.53 12.02 -15.32
N ARG A 77 -11.28 11.61 -15.15
CA ARG A 77 -10.62 10.64 -16.02
C ARG A 77 -11.04 9.20 -15.74
N TYR A 78 -11.30 8.90 -14.47
CA TYR A 78 -11.69 7.57 -14.01
C TYR A 78 -13.01 7.69 -13.24
N PRO A 79 -14.17 7.55 -13.93
CA PRO A 79 -15.47 7.70 -13.28
C PRO A 79 -15.69 6.76 -12.11
N ALA A 80 -16.67 7.05 -11.30
CA ALA A 80 -17.03 6.21 -10.17
C ALA A 80 -17.24 4.75 -10.59
N GLY A 81 -16.62 3.83 -9.86
CA GLY A 81 -16.69 2.40 -10.16
C GLY A 81 -15.65 1.90 -11.15
N ALA A 82 -15.00 2.78 -11.92
CA ALA A 82 -14.03 2.37 -12.94
C ALA A 82 -12.84 1.61 -12.34
N PHE A 83 -12.35 2.04 -11.19
CA PHE A 83 -11.23 1.39 -10.51
C PHE A 83 -11.59 -0.04 -10.09
N SER A 84 -12.70 -0.21 -9.40
CA SER A 84 -13.17 -1.52 -8.95
C SER A 84 -13.51 -2.44 -10.11
N GLU A 85 -14.15 -1.92 -11.15
CA GLU A 85 -14.49 -2.69 -12.33
C GLU A 85 -13.25 -3.20 -13.07
N THR A 86 -12.25 -2.33 -13.22
CA THR A 86 -10.99 -2.70 -13.87
C THR A 86 -10.27 -3.81 -13.09
N LEU A 87 -10.20 -3.68 -11.77
CA LEU A 87 -9.56 -4.69 -10.93
C LEU A 87 -10.33 -6.01 -10.95
N ALA A 88 -11.66 -5.95 -10.89
CA ALA A 88 -12.48 -7.14 -10.95
C ALA A 88 -12.31 -7.91 -12.27
N ALA A 89 -12.19 -7.17 -13.39
CA ALA A 89 -11.93 -7.77 -14.69
C ALA A 89 -10.58 -8.49 -14.75
N LEU A 90 -9.61 -8.07 -13.93
CA LEU A 90 -8.31 -8.70 -13.81
C LEU A 90 -8.27 -9.80 -12.73
N GLY A 91 -9.39 -10.08 -12.08
CA GLY A 91 -9.47 -11.07 -10.99
C GLY A 91 -8.89 -10.56 -9.67
N ALA A 92 -8.73 -9.25 -9.51
CA ALA A 92 -8.19 -8.66 -8.30
C ALA A 92 -9.32 -8.15 -7.38
N GLU A 93 -8.97 -8.04 -6.10
CA GLU A 93 -9.84 -7.44 -5.09
C GLU A 93 -9.18 -6.18 -4.54
N GLU A 94 -9.97 -5.21 -4.16
CA GLU A 94 -9.47 -3.97 -3.54
C GLU A 94 -10.27 -3.63 -2.30
N ASN A 95 -9.64 -2.94 -1.39
CA ASN A 95 -10.29 -2.40 -0.20
C ASN A 95 -9.43 -1.31 0.42
N ALA A 96 -10.02 -0.56 1.31
CA ALA A 96 -9.31 0.43 2.11
C ALA A 96 -9.89 0.46 3.53
N PHE A 97 -9.10 0.97 4.47
CA PHE A 97 -9.57 1.16 5.83
C PHE A 97 -8.88 2.38 6.45
N THR A 98 -9.54 2.95 7.44
CA THR A 98 -9.02 4.07 8.23
C THR A 98 -8.96 3.66 9.69
N GLY A 99 -7.79 3.78 10.27
CA GLY A 99 -7.57 3.50 11.70
C GLY A 99 -7.42 4.75 12.54
#